data_9de707d74f3eb8f5a81f753d8ace504f
#
_entry.id   9de707d74f3eb8f5a81f753d8ace504f
#
_cell.length_a   1.000
_cell.length_b   1.000
_cell.length_c   1.000
_cell.angle_alpha   90.00
_cell.angle_beta   90.00
_cell.angle_gamma   90.00
#
_symmetry.space_group_name_H-M   'P 1'
#
loop_
_entity.id
_entity.type
_entity.pdbx_description
1 polymer ?
#
loop_
_entity_poly.entity_id
_entity_poly.type
_entity_poly.pdbx_seq_one_letter_code
_entity_poly.pdbx_strand_id
1 'polypeptide(L)'
;MSTRFRTILVIALGLMIAIFSGCGGSSESGPTLPARTLSWETPSSYVDGSAIDIERDLDRIEIYVNENGGTFTTDDHRADVSAGTTSFNLANIGSPLTEGPTYYVSLRAVARTGLKSDFSQPVSFSF
;
A
#
# COMPACT_ATOMS: atom_id res chain seq x y z
N MET A 1 8.63 30.92 17.47
CA MET A 1 8.88 29.85 16.48
C MET A 1 7.66 29.03 16.33
N SER A 2 6.91 29.27 15.30
CA SER A 2 5.76 28.45 15.03
C SER A 2 6.24 27.16 14.38
N THR A 3 6.22 26.10 15.12
CA THR A 3 6.31 24.76 14.56
C THR A 3 5.05 24.55 13.74
N ARG A 4 5.10 24.92 12.51
CA ARG A 4 4.02 24.63 11.61
C ARG A 4 4.08 23.15 11.32
N PHE A 5 3.37 22.39 12.08
CA PHE A 5 3.01 21.05 11.72
C PHE A 5 2.21 21.13 10.44
N ARG A 6 2.91 21.10 9.36
CA ARG A 6 2.29 21.00 8.06
C ARG A 6 1.97 19.55 7.82
N THR A 7 0.93 19.22 8.46
CA THR A 7 0.28 17.96 8.34
C THR A 7 -0.38 17.93 6.98
N ILE A 8 -0.17 16.87 6.33
CA ILE A 8 -1.08 16.29 5.36
C ILE A 8 -0.41 16.13 4.03
N LEU A 9 -0.06 14.94 3.83
CA LEU A 9 0.35 14.37 2.59
C LEU A 9 -0.90 14.06 1.77
N VAL A 10 -1.17 14.79 0.73
CA VAL A 10 -2.12 14.32 -0.28
C VAL A 10 -1.35 13.47 -1.26
N ILE A 11 -1.72 12.25 -1.26
CA ILE A 11 -1.25 11.30 -2.24
C ILE A 11 -2.31 11.21 -3.32
N ALA A 12 -2.01 11.78 -4.48
CA ALA A 12 -2.69 11.38 -5.68
C ALA A 12 -2.08 10.03 -6.07
N LEU A 13 -2.59 8.98 -5.45
CA LEU A 13 -2.11 7.64 -5.71
C LEU A 13 -2.89 7.07 -6.88
N GLY A 14 -2.26 7.07 -8.03
CA GLY A 14 -2.73 6.25 -9.14
C GLY A 14 -2.41 4.79 -8.84
N LEU A 15 -3.39 4.05 -8.35
CA LEU A 15 -3.22 2.64 -8.05
C LEU A 15 -3.55 1.84 -9.29
N MET A 16 -2.55 1.22 -9.89
CA MET A 16 -2.73 0.34 -11.03
C MET A 16 -2.45 -1.10 -10.61
N ILE A 17 -3.47 -1.95 -10.72
CA ILE A 17 -3.31 -3.38 -10.48
C ILE A 17 -2.99 -4.05 -11.81
N ALA A 18 -1.79 -4.57 -11.93
CA ALA A 18 -1.42 -5.43 -13.03
C ALA A 18 -1.63 -6.88 -12.63
N ILE A 19 -2.47 -7.60 -13.37
CA ILE A 19 -2.69 -9.03 -13.18
C ILE A 19 -1.66 -9.78 -14.03
N PHE A 20 -0.68 -10.38 -13.39
CA PHE A 20 0.21 -11.30 -14.07
C PHE A 20 -0.27 -12.73 -13.81
N SER A 21 -0.81 -13.36 -14.84
CA SER A 21 -1.03 -14.80 -14.83
C SER A 21 0.33 -15.48 -15.02
N GLY A 22 1.06 -15.64 -13.94
CA GLY A 22 2.27 -16.46 -13.97
C GLY A 22 1.87 -17.92 -14.00
N CYS A 23 2.21 -18.62 -15.06
CA CYS A 23 2.23 -20.07 -15.07
C CYS A 23 3.33 -20.51 -14.13
N GLY A 24 3.00 -20.77 -12.87
CA GLY A 24 3.94 -21.19 -11.86
C GLY A 24 4.36 -22.62 -12.07
N GLY A 25 5.65 -22.87 -12.16
CA GLY A 25 6.21 -24.20 -12.04
C GLY A 25 5.90 -24.78 -10.65
N SER A 26 5.64 -26.07 -10.61
CA SER A 26 5.38 -26.86 -9.42
C SER A 26 6.49 -26.73 -8.37
N SER A 27 6.23 -26.06 -7.29
CA SER A 27 6.97 -26.22 -6.06
C SER A 27 6.05 -26.75 -4.97
N GLU A 28 6.50 -27.80 -4.33
CA GLU A 28 5.74 -28.63 -3.38
C GLU A 28 5.60 -28.03 -1.99
N SER A 29 5.43 -26.77 -1.83
CA SER A 29 5.11 -26.21 -0.53
C SER A 29 3.70 -25.67 -0.57
N GLY A 30 2.81 -26.20 0.25
CA GLY A 30 1.41 -25.83 0.52
C GLY A 30 0.71 -24.83 -0.41
N PRO A 31 -0.58 -24.59 -0.28
CA PRO A 31 -1.28 -23.67 -1.16
C PRO A 31 -0.69 -22.26 -1.02
N THR A 32 0.14 -21.88 -1.98
CA THR A 32 0.61 -20.52 -2.11
C THR A 32 -0.40 -19.73 -2.91
N LEU A 33 -0.73 -18.54 -2.42
CA LEU A 33 -1.60 -17.63 -3.14
C LEU A 33 -0.97 -17.27 -4.49
N PRO A 34 -1.78 -17.19 -5.56
CA PRO A 34 -1.27 -16.72 -6.84
C PRO A 34 -0.79 -15.27 -6.76
N ALA A 35 0.22 -14.94 -7.54
CA ALA A 35 0.79 -13.60 -7.54
C ALA A 35 -0.24 -12.55 -7.93
N ARG A 36 -0.29 -11.47 -7.17
CA ARG A 36 -1.09 -10.26 -7.42
C ARG A 36 -0.24 -9.04 -7.17
N THR A 37 0.20 -8.40 -8.21
CA THR A 37 1.05 -7.23 -8.09
C THR A 37 0.22 -5.97 -7.95
N LEU A 38 0.44 -5.28 -6.86
CA LEU A 38 -0.05 -3.94 -6.61
C LEU A 38 1.03 -2.95 -7.03
N SER A 39 0.68 -1.94 -7.81
CA SER A 39 1.60 -0.87 -8.22
C SER A 39 1.00 0.49 -7.90
N TRP A 40 1.86 1.45 -7.60
CA TRP A 40 1.45 2.81 -7.27
C TRP A 40 2.51 3.82 -7.67
N GLU A 41 2.11 5.07 -7.71
CA GLU A 41 3.03 6.19 -7.86
C GLU A 41 3.41 6.74 -6.49
N THR A 42 4.68 7.01 -6.32
CA THR A 42 5.15 7.64 -5.08
C THR A 42 4.63 9.07 -4.99
N PRO A 43 4.16 9.50 -3.81
CA PRO A 43 3.72 10.87 -3.64
C PRO A 43 4.85 11.86 -3.91
N SER A 44 4.56 12.90 -4.66
CA SER A 44 5.54 13.92 -5.08
C SER A 44 5.36 15.26 -4.37
N SER A 45 4.25 15.46 -3.70
CA SER A 45 3.95 16.73 -3.01
C SER A 45 3.11 16.54 -1.77
N TYR A 46 3.27 17.49 -0.86
CA TYR A 46 2.39 17.65 0.29
C TYR A 46 1.10 18.36 -0.11
N VAL A 47 0.10 18.39 0.80
CA VAL A 47 -1.17 19.08 0.58
C VAL A 47 -1.00 20.56 0.29
N ASP A 48 0.02 21.17 0.88
CA ASP A 48 0.31 22.57 0.66
C ASP A 48 1.03 22.86 -0.67
N GLY A 49 1.25 21.82 -1.49
CA GLY A 49 1.92 21.92 -2.78
C GLY A 49 3.44 21.87 -2.71
N SER A 50 4.03 21.81 -1.51
CA SER A 50 5.50 21.67 -1.40
C SER A 50 5.96 20.29 -1.87
N ALA A 51 7.14 20.24 -2.47
CA ALA A 51 7.71 18.98 -2.97
C ALA A 51 8.11 18.05 -1.83
N ILE A 52 7.91 16.76 -2.05
CA ILE A 52 8.38 15.70 -1.16
C ILE A 52 9.71 15.18 -1.68
N ASP A 53 10.70 15.14 -0.81
CA ASP A 53 11.93 14.40 -1.02
C ASP A 53 11.75 13.01 -0.40
N ILE A 54 11.63 11.99 -1.27
CA ILE A 54 11.31 10.63 -0.83
C ILE A 54 12.36 10.11 0.15
N GLU A 55 13.63 10.33 -0.12
CA GLU A 55 14.71 9.83 0.72
C GLU A 55 14.80 10.53 2.06
N ARG A 56 14.46 11.81 2.09
CA ARG A 56 14.54 12.64 3.30
C ARG A 56 13.27 12.64 4.12
N ASP A 57 12.12 12.72 3.45
CA ASP A 57 10.86 13.03 4.10
C ASP A 57 10.01 11.80 4.40
N LEU A 58 10.11 10.75 3.57
CA LEU A 58 9.32 9.54 3.72
C LEU A 58 10.10 8.42 4.38
N ASP A 59 9.41 7.71 5.27
CA ASP A 59 9.94 6.53 5.95
C ASP A 59 9.51 5.25 5.24
N ARG A 60 8.21 5.08 5.06
CA ARG A 60 7.64 3.85 4.50
C ARG A 60 6.26 4.09 3.90
N ILE A 61 5.81 3.09 3.16
CA ILE A 61 4.42 2.95 2.72
C ILE A 61 3.81 1.78 3.49
N GLU A 62 2.68 2.02 4.13
CA GLU A 62 1.91 0.99 4.82
C GLU A 62 0.84 0.44 3.88
N ILE A 63 0.66 -0.87 3.88
CA ILE A 63 -0.33 -1.58 3.07
C ILE A 63 -1.41 -2.12 3.99
N TYR A 64 -2.65 -1.72 3.72
CA TYR A 64 -3.84 -2.13 4.48
C TYR A 64 -4.76 -2.94 3.60
N VAL A 65 -5.27 -4.04 4.13
CA VAL A 65 -6.19 -4.93 3.40
C VAL A 65 -7.35 -5.32 4.30
N ASN A 66 -8.57 -5.20 3.79
CA ASN A 66 -9.77 -5.69 4.45
C ASN A 66 -10.76 -6.27 3.44
N GLU A 67 -11.85 -6.83 3.94
CA GLU A 67 -12.96 -7.36 3.13
C GLU A 67 -14.13 -6.39 3.01
N ASN A 68 -14.12 -5.28 3.73
CA ASN A 68 -15.24 -4.35 3.86
C ASN A 68 -15.27 -3.27 2.78
N GLY A 69 -14.12 -2.92 2.24
CA GLY A 69 -13.97 -1.96 1.14
C GLY A 69 -14.19 -0.49 1.49
N GLY A 70 -14.60 -0.18 2.69
CA GLY A 70 -14.94 1.20 3.05
C GLY A 70 -13.95 1.85 3.96
N THR A 71 -13.91 1.40 5.19
CA THR A 71 -13.09 2.01 6.24
C THR A 71 -11.93 1.12 6.61
N PHE A 72 -10.72 1.67 6.56
CA PHE A 72 -9.51 1.00 7.01
C PHE A 72 -9.16 1.44 8.42
N THR A 73 -8.73 0.48 9.23
CA THR A 73 -8.29 0.70 10.60
C THR A 73 -6.86 0.19 10.79
N THR A 74 -6.28 0.44 11.93
CA THR A 74 -4.95 -0.09 12.27
C THR A 74 -4.91 -1.62 12.26
N ASP A 75 -6.04 -2.28 12.50
CA ASP A 75 -6.13 -3.74 12.48
C ASP A 75 -6.05 -4.32 11.06
N ASP A 76 -6.26 -3.49 10.06
CA ASP A 76 -6.16 -3.88 8.64
C ASP A 76 -4.73 -3.79 8.09
N HIS A 77 -3.80 -3.27 8.87
CA HIS A 77 -2.40 -3.17 8.48
C HIS A 77 -1.79 -4.55 8.25
N ARG A 78 -1.20 -4.76 7.07
CA ARG A 78 -0.67 -6.06 6.66
C ARG A 78 0.81 -6.06 6.31
N ALA A 79 1.33 -4.98 5.80
CA ALA A 79 2.73 -4.91 5.38
C ALA A 79 3.26 -3.49 5.34
N ASP A 80 4.57 -3.38 5.44
CA ASP A 80 5.31 -2.14 5.22
C ASP A 80 6.31 -2.36 4.10
N VAL A 81 6.47 -1.35 3.26
CA VAL A 81 7.51 -1.31 2.24
C VAL A 81 8.27 0.00 2.33
N SER A 82 9.52 0.00 1.87
CA SER A 82 10.32 1.22 1.86
C SER A 82 9.69 2.30 0.98
N ALA A 83 9.93 3.55 1.32
CA ALA A 83 9.31 4.70 0.64
C ALA A 83 9.56 4.76 -0.87
N GLY A 84 10.69 4.24 -1.33
CA GLY A 84 11.04 4.18 -2.76
C GLY A 84 10.40 3.03 -3.52
N THR A 85 9.72 2.12 -2.83
CA THR A 85 9.05 0.98 -3.46
C THR A 85 7.77 1.43 -4.13
N THR A 86 7.50 0.94 -5.33
CA THR A 86 6.30 1.29 -6.12
C THR A 86 5.47 0.09 -6.52
N SER A 87 5.85 -1.09 -6.05
CA SER A 87 5.09 -2.33 -6.29
C SER A 87 5.26 -3.32 -5.16
N PHE A 88 4.28 -4.18 -5.00
CA PHE A 88 4.27 -5.22 -3.99
C PHE A 88 3.42 -6.40 -4.44
N ASN A 89 3.89 -7.62 -4.25
CA ASN A 89 3.08 -8.81 -4.49
C ASN A 89 2.21 -9.09 -3.27
N LEU A 90 0.90 -8.90 -3.42
CA LEU A 90 -0.07 -9.10 -2.34
C LEU A 90 -0.08 -10.53 -1.80
N ALA A 91 0.32 -11.50 -2.61
CA ALA A 91 0.46 -12.89 -2.14
C ALA A 91 1.49 -13.03 -1.01
N ASN A 92 2.45 -12.12 -0.91
CA ASN A 92 3.47 -12.13 0.15
C ASN A 92 2.90 -11.77 1.53
N ILE A 93 1.70 -11.23 1.59
CA ILE A 93 1.01 -11.02 2.88
C ILE A 93 0.72 -12.36 3.54
N GLY A 94 0.33 -13.36 2.76
CA GLY A 94 0.00 -14.68 3.28
C GLY A 94 -1.25 -14.63 4.18
N SER A 95 -1.24 -15.47 5.22
CA SER A 95 -2.33 -15.49 6.20
C SER A 95 -2.59 -14.10 6.81
N PRO A 96 -3.87 -13.66 6.96
CA PRO A 96 -5.09 -14.47 6.82
C PRO A 96 -5.72 -14.47 5.41
N LEU A 97 -5.03 -13.99 4.39
CA LEU A 97 -5.59 -13.92 3.04
C LEU A 97 -5.68 -15.32 2.43
N THR A 98 -6.76 -15.56 1.69
CA THR A 98 -7.06 -16.84 1.04
C THR A 98 -7.59 -16.60 -0.37
N GLU A 99 -7.62 -17.66 -1.18
CA GLU A 99 -8.31 -17.63 -2.46
C GLU A 99 -9.82 -17.58 -2.26
N GLY A 100 -10.51 -16.87 -3.13
CA GLY A 100 -11.97 -16.80 -3.20
C GLY A 100 -12.56 -15.48 -2.76
N PRO A 101 -12.30 -14.98 -1.54
CA PRO A 101 -12.85 -13.70 -1.10
C PRO A 101 -12.38 -12.52 -1.94
N THR A 102 -13.21 -11.48 -2.00
CA THR A 102 -12.81 -10.18 -2.52
C THR A 102 -12.22 -9.36 -1.38
N TYR A 103 -11.03 -8.84 -1.60
CA TYR A 103 -10.34 -7.96 -0.68
C TYR A 103 -10.26 -6.55 -1.26
N TYR A 104 -10.02 -5.61 -0.39
CA TYR A 104 -9.74 -4.22 -0.75
C TYR A 104 -8.41 -3.82 -0.15
N VAL A 105 -7.60 -3.14 -0.94
CA VAL A 105 -6.29 -2.65 -0.52
C VAL A 105 -6.26 -1.14 -0.59
N SER A 106 -5.66 -0.54 0.41
CA SER A 106 -5.36 0.89 0.45
C SER A 106 -3.95 1.11 0.99
N LEU A 107 -3.34 2.18 0.58
CA LEU A 107 -1.99 2.55 0.98
C LEU A 107 -2.01 3.84 1.80
N ARG A 108 -0.99 3.96 2.63
CA ARG A 108 -0.78 5.13 3.45
C ARG A 108 0.72 5.41 3.53
N ALA A 109 1.12 6.64 3.23
CA ALA A 109 2.50 7.03 3.39
C ALA A 109 2.77 7.49 4.81
N VAL A 110 3.95 7.16 5.32
CA VAL A 110 4.39 7.56 6.64
C VAL A 110 5.67 8.37 6.50
N ALA A 111 5.64 9.60 6.99
CA ALA A 111 6.80 10.46 7.01
C ALA A 111 7.78 10.06 8.12
N ARG A 112 9.04 10.44 7.98
CA ARG A 112 10.06 10.20 9.02
C ARG A 112 9.73 10.89 10.33
N THR A 113 8.91 11.93 10.30
CA THR A 113 8.38 12.60 11.49
C THR A 113 7.29 11.81 12.21
N GLY A 114 6.82 10.70 11.63
CA GLY A 114 5.72 9.90 12.15
C GLY A 114 4.35 10.33 11.65
N LEU A 115 4.25 11.41 10.88
CA LEU A 115 2.99 11.82 10.27
C LEU A 115 2.56 10.83 9.20
N LYS A 116 1.27 10.54 9.17
CA LYS A 116 0.67 9.62 8.20
C LYS A 116 -0.24 10.38 7.25
N SER A 117 -0.21 9.98 5.99
CA SER A 117 -1.17 10.49 5.00
C SER A 117 -2.56 9.92 5.21
N ASP A 118 -3.54 10.47 4.51
CA ASP A 118 -4.82 9.80 4.35
C ASP A 118 -4.63 8.49 3.58
N PHE A 119 -5.61 7.61 3.68
CA PHE A 119 -5.63 6.40 2.89
C PHE A 119 -5.85 6.71 1.42
N SER A 120 -5.17 5.97 0.54
CA SER A 120 -5.45 6.02 -0.89
C SER A 120 -6.84 5.48 -1.20
N GLN A 121 -7.33 5.75 -2.41
CA GLN A 121 -8.56 5.13 -2.90
C GLN A 121 -8.41 3.59 -2.86
N PRO A 122 -9.38 2.89 -2.27
CA PRO A 122 -9.32 1.42 -2.21
C PRO A 122 -9.42 0.80 -3.59
N VAL A 123 -8.70 -0.28 -3.78
CA VAL A 123 -8.77 -1.10 -4.99
C VAL A 123 -9.13 -2.52 -4.60
N SER A 124 -10.10 -3.10 -5.28
CA SER A 124 -10.51 -4.48 -5.02
C SER A 124 -9.62 -5.48 -5.76
N PHE A 125 -9.42 -6.61 -5.14
CA PHE A 125 -8.71 -7.74 -5.74
C PHE A 125 -9.18 -9.05 -5.13
N SER A 126 -8.87 -10.16 -5.78
CA SER A 126 -9.02 -11.51 -5.27
C SER A 126 -7.87 -12.37 -5.77
N PHE A 127 -7.63 -13.47 -5.08
CA PHE A 127 -6.68 -14.48 -5.53
C PHE A 127 -7.39 -15.59 -6.30
#